data_917efb24172edfce8d675d1b1f69a426
#
_entry.id   917efb24172edfce8d675d1b1f69a426
#
_cell.length_a   1.000
_cell.length_b   1.000
_cell.length_c   1.000
_cell.angle_alpha   90.00
_cell.angle_beta   90.00
_cell.angle_gamma   90.00
#
_symmetry.space_group_name_H-M   'P 1'
#
loop_
_entity.id
_entity.type
_entity.pdbx_description
1 polymer ?
#
loop_
_entity_poly.entity_id
_entity_poly.type
_entity_poly.pdbx_seq_one_letter_code
_entity_poly.pdbx_strand_id
1 'polypeptide(L)'
;MKILVTGGAGFIASQIADAFIEEGHQVLILDDLSTGYEKNINPKAKFVKANICDKSIEKLFETEKFDVVNHHAAQMDVRRSVKDPDFDATTNILGTINLLQNCVKYGVRKFMFASTGGAVYGEQDYFPADEKHNQQPKSPYGISKLAVEKYLYFYNSEHKLNYTILRYANIYGPRQNPFGEAGVVAIFSTKLLKGEQPIINGHGKQTRDYVFVGDVVKANLLGLNDEASDVYNIGTGIETDVNQLFHYINDITKANKEEKHGPTAAGEQLRSVITSDKLFNKFGWQPSTKLDDGLKATVEYFKYNLV
;
A
#
# COMPACT_ATOMS: atom_id res chain seq x y z
N MET A 1 -16.26 12.88 -10.19
CA MET A 1 -15.64 11.89 -11.09
C MET A 1 -16.18 10.50 -10.74
N LYS A 2 -16.13 9.57 -11.70
CA LYS A 2 -16.39 8.14 -11.46
C LYS A 2 -15.06 7.41 -11.38
N ILE A 3 -14.79 6.81 -10.21
CA ILE A 3 -13.49 6.22 -9.88
C ILE A 3 -13.65 4.72 -9.65
N LEU A 4 -12.84 3.91 -10.35
CA LEU A 4 -12.67 2.50 -10.02
C LEU A 4 -11.55 2.36 -8.99
N VAL A 5 -11.86 1.78 -7.82
CA VAL A 5 -10.87 1.44 -6.79
C VAL A 5 -10.72 -0.08 -6.76
N THR A 6 -9.59 -0.59 -7.22
CA THR A 6 -9.31 -2.03 -7.13
C THR A 6 -8.60 -2.36 -5.83
N GLY A 7 -8.89 -3.52 -5.26
CA GLY A 7 -8.42 -3.86 -3.91
C GLY A 7 -9.12 -3.06 -2.80
N GLY A 8 -10.30 -2.49 -3.11
CA GLY A 8 -11.00 -1.55 -2.25
C GLY A 8 -11.64 -2.15 -0.99
N ALA A 9 -11.62 -3.47 -0.81
CA ALA A 9 -11.94 -4.14 0.45
C ALA A 9 -10.71 -4.35 1.35
N GLY A 10 -9.51 -3.98 0.86
CA GLY A 10 -8.25 -4.06 1.58
C GLY A 10 -8.02 -2.91 2.55
N PHE A 11 -6.90 -2.96 3.25
CA PHE A 11 -6.49 -2.02 4.31
C PHE A 11 -6.41 -0.56 3.82
N ILE A 12 -5.57 -0.29 2.83
CA ILE A 12 -5.28 1.07 2.36
C ILE A 12 -6.41 1.57 1.46
N ALA A 13 -6.78 0.78 0.45
CA ALA A 13 -7.69 1.22 -0.59
C ALA A 13 -9.13 1.44 -0.09
N SER A 14 -9.57 0.75 0.96
CA SER A 14 -10.89 1.00 1.56
C SER A 14 -10.97 2.41 2.18
N GLN A 15 -9.90 2.89 2.80
CA GLN A 15 -9.86 4.23 3.39
C GLN A 15 -9.72 5.32 2.32
N ILE A 16 -9.02 5.02 1.22
CA ILE A 16 -8.98 5.91 0.05
C ILE A 16 -10.37 5.99 -0.62
N ALA A 17 -11.07 4.86 -0.73
CA ALA A 17 -12.44 4.83 -1.25
C ALA A 17 -13.40 5.67 -0.40
N ASP A 18 -13.28 5.59 0.94
CA ASP A 18 -14.03 6.44 1.86
C ASP A 18 -13.78 7.92 1.57
N ALA A 19 -12.51 8.33 1.48
CA ALA A 19 -12.14 9.72 1.22
C ALA A 19 -12.62 10.21 -0.14
N PHE A 20 -12.54 9.39 -1.20
CA PHE A 20 -13.09 9.76 -2.51
C PHE A 20 -14.61 9.96 -2.47
N ILE A 21 -15.33 9.16 -1.68
CA ILE A 21 -16.77 9.32 -1.50
C ILE A 21 -17.09 10.59 -0.72
N GLU A 22 -16.31 10.90 0.33
CA GLU A 22 -16.45 12.12 1.13
C GLU A 22 -16.22 13.39 0.27
N GLU A 23 -15.28 13.34 -0.67
CA GLU A 23 -15.05 14.39 -1.67
C GLU A 23 -16.12 14.43 -2.79
N GLY A 24 -17.20 13.64 -2.68
CA GLY A 24 -18.33 13.66 -3.62
C GLY A 24 -18.10 12.88 -4.92
N HIS A 25 -17.14 11.97 -4.97
CA HIS A 25 -16.92 11.12 -6.13
C HIS A 25 -17.81 9.88 -6.12
N GLN A 26 -18.16 9.38 -7.30
CA GLN A 26 -18.80 8.08 -7.45
C GLN A 26 -17.74 6.99 -7.47
N VAL A 27 -17.77 6.09 -6.50
CA VAL A 27 -16.77 5.03 -6.36
C VAL A 27 -17.37 3.66 -6.65
N LEU A 28 -16.70 2.90 -7.53
CA LEU A 28 -16.92 1.48 -7.68
C LEU A 28 -15.69 0.75 -7.12
N ILE A 29 -15.92 -0.17 -6.19
CA ILE A 29 -14.89 -1.05 -5.62
C ILE A 29 -14.90 -2.37 -6.39
N LEU A 30 -13.73 -2.80 -6.87
CA LEU A 30 -13.49 -4.12 -7.43
C LEU A 30 -12.48 -4.85 -6.54
N ASP A 31 -12.89 -6.00 -5.99
CA ASP A 31 -12.08 -6.82 -5.11
C ASP A 31 -12.53 -8.28 -5.20
N ASP A 32 -11.61 -9.23 -5.14
CA ASP A 32 -11.95 -10.67 -5.15
C ASP A 32 -12.15 -11.24 -3.74
N LEU A 33 -11.89 -10.42 -2.71
CA LEU A 33 -11.96 -10.76 -1.29
C LEU A 33 -10.96 -11.86 -0.88
N SER A 34 -9.87 -12.04 -1.64
CA SER A 34 -8.81 -13.00 -1.29
C SER A 34 -8.09 -12.64 0.01
N THR A 35 -7.93 -11.34 0.28
CA THR A 35 -7.33 -10.79 1.52
C THR A 35 -8.11 -9.62 2.10
N GLY A 36 -9.02 -9.04 1.34
CA GLY A 36 -9.92 -7.96 1.75
C GLY A 36 -11.12 -8.47 2.56
N TYR A 37 -11.75 -7.57 3.29
CA TYR A 37 -12.93 -7.87 4.11
C TYR A 37 -14.13 -7.03 3.66
N GLU A 38 -15.29 -7.65 3.48
CA GLU A 38 -16.54 -6.96 3.11
C GLU A 38 -16.89 -5.83 4.09
N LYS A 39 -16.59 -6.00 5.38
CA LYS A 39 -16.80 -4.97 6.41
C LYS A 39 -16.04 -3.66 6.17
N ASN A 40 -15.02 -3.67 5.34
CA ASN A 40 -14.26 -2.47 4.99
C ASN A 40 -14.88 -1.70 3.80
N ILE A 41 -15.86 -2.29 3.11
CA ILE A 41 -16.49 -1.68 1.95
C ILE A 41 -17.46 -0.60 2.40
N ASN A 42 -17.26 0.63 1.90
CA ASN A 42 -18.18 1.72 2.17
C ASN A 42 -19.56 1.41 1.56
N PRO A 43 -20.66 1.50 2.33
CA PRO A 43 -22.00 1.18 1.82
C PRO A 43 -22.50 2.14 0.73
N LYS A 44 -21.85 3.29 0.54
CA LYS A 44 -22.13 4.23 -0.56
C LYS A 44 -21.40 3.86 -1.85
N ALA A 45 -20.39 2.97 -1.79
CA ALA A 45 -19.71 2.48 -2.98
C ALA A 45 -20.52 1.38 -3.67
N LYS A 46 -20.48 1.35 -5.00
CA LYS A 46 -20.88 0.16 -5.74
C LYS A 46 -19.79 -0.91 -5.59
N PHE A 47 -20.15 -2.14 -5.26
CA PHE A 47 -19.19 -3.24 -5.11
C PHE A 47 -19.37 -4.29 -6.19
N VAL A 48 -18.25 -4.74 -6.76
CA VAL A 48 -18.18 -5.85 -7.70
C VAL A 48 -17.11 -6.83 -7.22
N LYS A 49 -17.53 -8.06 -6.90
CA LYS A 49 -16.60 -9.15 -6.56
C LYS A 49 -16.05 -9.75 -7.84
N ALA A 50 -14.80 -9.44 -8.17
CA ALA A 50 -14.11 -9.97 -9.34
C ALA A 50 -12.60 -9.89 -9.19
N ASN A 51 -11.87 -10.75 -9.91
CA ASN A 51 -10.42 -10.71 -9.98
C ASN A 51 -9.98 -9.82 -11.14
N ILE A 52 -8.95 -9.01 -10.94
CA ILE A 52 -8.41 -8.10 -11.98
C ILE A 52 -7.85 -8.84 -13.20
N CYS A 53 -7.53 -10.13 -13.07
CA CYS A 53 -7.09 -10.98 -14.18
C CYS A 53 -8.24 -11.44 -15.07
N ASP A 54 -9.49 -11.36 -14.62
CA ASP A 54 -10.66 -11.81 -15.38
C ASP A 54 -10.92 -10.90 -16.57
N LYS A 55 -11.01 -11.46 -17.76
CA LYS A 55 -11.35 -10.69 -18.97
C LYS A 55 -12.77 -10.09 -18.92
N SER A 56 -13.66 -10.68 -18.12
CA SER A 56 -15.03 -10.19 -17.94
C SER A 56 -15.13 -8.80 -17.31
N ILE A 57 -14.08 -8.32 -16.63
CA ILE A 57 -14.04 -6.94 -16.08
C ILE A 57 -14.15 -5.86 -17.17
N GLU A 58 -13.85 -6.21 -18.42
CA GLU A 58 -14.05 -5.33 -19.57
C GLU A 58 -15.46 -4.75 -19.61
N LYS A 59 -16.47 -5.56 -19.29
CA LYS A 59 -17.88 -5.13 -19.25
C LYS A 59 -18.12 -3.98 -18.27
N LEU A 60 -17.38 -3.92 -17.15
CA LEU A 60 -17.46 -2.81 -16.19
C LEU A 60 -16.97 -1.49 -16.82
N PHE A 61 -15.86 -1.53 -17.54
CA PHE A 61 -15.33 -0.34 -18.21
C PHE A 61 -16.26 0.14 -19.30
N GLU A 62 -16.84 -0.79 -20.07
CA GLU A 62 -17.82 -0.48 -21.10
C GLU A 62 -19.06 0.23 -20.54
N THR A 63 -19.60 -0.27 -19.42
CA THR A 63 -20.87 0.22 -18.87
C THR A 63 -20.70 1.42 -17.95
N GLU A 64 -19.68 1.42 -17.12
CA GLU A 64 -19.51 2.43 -16.07
C GLU A 64 -18.78 3.69 -16.55
N LYS A 65 -17.93 3.62 -17.57
CA LYS A 65 -17.18 4.77 -18.11
C LYS A 65 -16.41 5.53 -17.02
N PHE A 66 -15.40 4.87 -16.47
CA PHE A 66 -14.57 5.45 -15.40
C PHE A 66 -13.73 6.62 -15.90
N ASP A 67 -13.63 7.67 -15.09
CA ASP A 67 -12.68 8.77 -15.28
C ASP A 67 -11.28 8.39 -14.84
N VAL A 68 -11.19 7.65 -13.71
CA VAL A 68 -9.93 7.32 -13.04
C VAL A 68 -9.98 5.87 -12.53
N VAL A 69 -8.84 5.20 -12.60
CA VAL A 69 -8.58 3.93 -11.88
C VAL A 69 -7.56 4.19 -10.79
N ASN A 70 -7.91 3.86 -9.53
CA ASN A 70 -7.00 3.83 -8.39
C ASN A 70 -6.71 2.36 -8.05
N HIS A 71 -5.50 1.91 -8.36
CA HIS A 71 -5.15 0.48 -8.41
C HIS A 71 -4.30 0.07 -7.20
N HIS A 72 -4.93 -0.69 -6.29
CA HIS A 72 -4.30 -1.27 -5.10
C HIS A 72 -4.41 -2.80 -5.04
N ALA A 73 -5.25 -3.43 -5.87
CA ALA A 73 -5.33 -4.89 -5.92
C ALA A 73 -3.95 -5.48 -6.29
N ALA A 74 -3.43 -6.35 -5.44
CA ALA A 74 -2.13 -6.98 -5.66
C ALA A 74 -1.96 -8.22 -4.80
N GLN A 75 -1.16 -9.16 -5.27
CA GLN A 75 -0.43 -10.08 -4.41
C GLN A 75 0.66 -9.27 -3.71
N MET A 76 0.64 -9.13 -2.37
CA MET A 76 1.54 -8.24 -1.63
C MET A 76 2.55 -8.96 -0.73
N ASP A 77 2.39 -10.26 -0.54
CA ASP A 77 3.25 -11.08 0.30
C ASP A 77 4.57 -11.37 -0.40
N VAL A 78 5.66 -10.75 0.10
CA VAL A 78 7.02 -10.91 -0.46
C VAL A 78 7.48 -12.37 -0.40
N ARG A 79 7.18 -13.10 0.69
CA ARG A 79 7.59 -14.51 0.83
C ARG A 79 6.83 -15.41 -0.12
N ARG A 80 5.53 -15.13 -0.32
CA ARG A 80 4.73 -15.84 -1.31
C ARG A 80 5.27 -15.59 -2.73
N SER A 81 5.66 -14.35 -3.05
CA SER A 81 6.23 -14.03 -4.36
C SER A 81 7.50 -14.82 -4.67
N VAL A 82 8.33 -15.10 -3.65
CA VAL A 82 9.54 -15.94 -3.80
C VAL A 82 9.18 -17.42 -4.02
N LYS A 83 8.13 -17.92 -3.36
CA LYS A 83 7.68 -19.32 -3.49
C LYS A 83 6.91 -19.58 -4.77
N ASP A 84 6.17 -18.60 -5.26
CA ASP A 84 5.27 -18.70 -6.41
C ASP A 84 5.36 -17.41 -7.25
N PRO A 85 6.47 -17.22 -7.96
CA PRO A 85 6.70 -16.02 -8.77
C PRO A 85 5.74 -15.93 -9.98
N ASP A 86 5.26 -17.04 -10.48
CA ASP A 86 4.28 -17.09 -11.59
C ASP A 86 2.93 -16.51 -11.15
N PHE A 87 2.47 -16.86 -9.95
CA PHE A 87 1.27 -16.28 -9.37
C PHE A 87 1.44 -14.77 -9.12
N ASP A 88 2.59 -14.37 -8.59
CA ASP A 88 2.90 -12.94 -8.36
C ASP A 88 2.87 -12.16 -9.69
N ALA A 89 3.57 -12.63 -10.72
CA ALA A 89 3.61 -11.99 -12.03
C ALA A 89 2.22 -11.97 -12.69
N THR A 90 1.47 -13.07 -12.60
CA THR A 90 0.11 -13.15 -13.15
C THR A 90 -0.81 -12.12 -12.51
N THR A 91 -0.81 -12.05 -11.19
CA THR A 91 -1.68 -11.12 -10.46
C THR A 91 -1.22 -9.68 -10.66
N ASN A 92 0.06 -9.39 -10.39
CA ASN A 92 0.56 -8.02 -10.30
C ASN A 92 0.85 -7.41 -11.68
N ILE A 93 1.39 -8.18 -12.63
CA ILE A 93 1.73 -7.67 -13.97
C ILE A 93 0.58 -7.88 -14.94
N LEU A 94 0.16 -9.15 -15.16
CA LEU A 94 -0.85 -9.44 -16.18
C LEU A 94 -2.23 -8.88 -15.80
N GLY A 95 -2.60 -8.96 -14.52
CA GLY A 95 -3.82 -8.32 -14.01
C GLY A 95 -3.81 -6.80 -14.22
N THR A 96 -2.68 -6.14 -13.97
CA THR A 96 -2.57 -4.69 -14.22
C THR A 96 -2.61 -4.37 -15.71
N ILE A 97 -1.95 -5.15 -16.56
CA ILE A 97 -2.02 -4.97 -18.03
C ILE A 97 -3.47 -5.09 -18.51
N ASN A 98 -4.25 -6.04 -17.96
CA ASN A 98 -5.66 -6.15 -18.28
C ASN A 98 -6.43 -4.86 -17.94
N LEU A 99 -6.17 -4.24 -16.78
CA LEU A 99 -6.76 -2.95 -16.42
C LEU A 99 -6.32 -1.84 -17.38
N LEU A 100 -5.01 -1.75 -17.69
CA LEU A 100 -4.46 -0.72 -18.56
C LEU A 100 -5.03 -0.79 -19.98
N GLN A 101 -5.18 -1.99 -20.54
CA GLN A 101 -5.81 -2.20 -21.84
C GLN A 101 -7.25 -1.69 -21.86
N ASN A 102 -8.02 -1.97 -20.80
CA ASN A 102 -9.38 -1.48 -20.64
C ASN A 102 -9.41 0.05 -20.45
N CYS A 103 -8.46 0.61 -19.71
CA CYS A 103 -8.34 2.08 -19.57
C CYS A 103 -8.20 2.76 -20.93
N VAL A 104 -7.30 2.29 -21.78
CA VAL A 104 -7.09 2.85 -23.12
C VAL A 104 -8.34 2.65 -23.98
N LYS A 105 -8.89 1.44 -24.02
CA LYS A 105 -10.05 1.11 -24.85
C LYS A 105 -11.29 1.93 -24.52
N TYR A 106 -11.51 2.24 -23.26
CA TYR A 106 -12.72 2.93 -22.77
C TYR A 106 -12.50 4.38 -22.34
N GLY A 107 -11.32 4.95 -22.63
CA GLY A 107 -11.05 6.38 -22.47
C GLY A 107 -10.89 6.84 -21.02
N VAL A 108 -10.36 5.97 -20.13
CA VAL A 108 -9.96 6.40 -18.78
C VAL A 108 -8.82 7.40 -18.91
N ARG A 109 -8.95 8.55 -18.25
CA ARG A 109 -7.97 9.63 -18.38
C ARG A 109 -6.77 9.50 -17.48
N LYS A 110 -6.88 8.74 -16.33
CA LYS A 110 -5.82 8.62 -15.34
C LYS A 110 -5.80 7.26 -14.65
N PHE A 111 -4.58 6.77 -14.43
CA PHE A 111 -4.32 5.56 -13.66
C PHE A 111 -3.42 5.90 -12.46
N MET A 112 -3.92 5.69 -11.24
CA MET A 112 -3.16 5.84 -10.01
C MET A 112 -2.70 4.48 -9.53
N PHE A 113 -1.43 4.35 -9.19
CA PHE A 113 -0.83 3.06 -8.85
C PHE A 113 -0.13 3.04 -7.51
N ALA A 114 -0.53 2.10 -6.66
CA ALA A 114 0.15 1.79 -5.41
C ALA A 114 1.41 0.96 -5.68
N SER A 115 2.55 1.63 -5.75
CA SER A 115 3.88 1.02 -5.80
C SER A 115 4.49 0.93 -4.40
N THR A 116 5.75 0.54 -4.28
CA THR A 116 6.42 0.30 -3.01
C THR A 116 7.83 0.89 -2.98
N GLY A 117 8.06 1.86 -2.11
CA GLY A 117 9.41 2.35 -1.80
C GLY A 117 10.23 1.36 -0.96
N GLY A 118 9.55 0.49 -0.22
CA GLY A 118 10.20 -0.55 0.57
C GLY A 118 10.78 -1.72 -0.24
N ALA A 119 10.41 -1.88 -1.52
CA ALA A 119 10.86 -3.04 -2.31
C ALA A 119 11.50 -2.68 -3.65
N VAL A 120 11.11 -1.57 -4.33
CA VAL A 120 11.64 -1.25 -5.66
C VAL A 120 13.09 -0.80 -5.65
N TYR A 121 13.54 -0.17 -4.57
CA TYR A 121 14.93 0.30 -4.45
C TYR A 121 15.94 -0.82 -4.11
N GLY A 122 15.48 -1.92 -3.52
CA GLY A 122 16.38 -2.95 -3.01
C GLY A 122 17.18 -2.45 -1.81
N GLU A 123 18.45 -2.87 -1.70
CA GLU A 123 19.37 -2.27 -0.73
C GLU A 123 19.69 -0.85 -1.18
N GLN A 124 19.47 0.10 -0.27
CA GLN A 124 19.63 1.51 -0.58
C GLN A 124 21.09 1.95 -0.47
N ASP A 125 21.56 2.70 -1.48
CA ASP A 125 22.94 3.22 -1.53
C ASP A 125 23.10 4.49 -0.69
N TYR A 126 22.02 5.25 -0.48
CA TYR A 126 21.94 6.43 0.37
C TYR A 126 20.58 6.56 1.06
N PHE A 127 20.53 7.27 2.16
CA PHE A 127 19.38 7.38 3.05
C PHE A 127 19.08 8.84 3.43
N PRO A 128 17.79 9.27 3.41
CA PRO A 128 16.67 8.56 2.83
C PRO A 128 16.77 8.50 1.29
N ALA A 129 16.22 7.44 0.65
CA ALA A 129 16.20 7.35 -0.81
C ALA A 129 15.12 8.28 -1.39
N ASP A 130 15.48 9.00 -2.44
CA ASP A 130 14.56 9.79 -3.27
C ASP A 130 14.12 8.99 -4.53
N GLU A 131 13.29 9.59 -5.39
CA GLU A 131 12.78 8.93 -6.60
C GLU A 131 13.87 8.70 -7.67
N LYS A 132 15.05 9.33 -7.54
CA LYS A 132 16.20 9.16 -8.43
C LYS A 132 17.08 7.99 -8.03
N HIS A 133 16.89 7.45 -6.81
CA HIS A 133 17.64 6.31 -6.32
C HIS A 133 17.53 5.13 -7.30
N ASN A 134 18.61 4.37 -7.43
CA ASN A 134 18.65 3.19 -8.26
C ASN A 134 17.57 2.16 -7.85
N GLN A 135 16.96 1.50 -8.83
CA GLN A 135 15.86 0.56 -8.63
C GLN A 135 16.36 -0.87 -8.90
N GLN A 136 16.71 -1.58 -7.83
CA GLN A 136 17.24 -2.94 -7.87
C GLN A 136 16.46 -3.87 -6.92
N PRO A 137 15.18 -4.16 -7.20
CA PRO A 137 14.34 -4.98 -6.32
C PRO A 137 14.92 -6.38 -6.13
N LYS A 138 14.88 -6.89 -4.90
CA LYS A 138 15.42 -8.20 -4.51
C LYS A 138 14.34 -9.28 -4.35
N SER A 139 13.10 -9.01 -4.75
CA SER A 139 11.99 -9.97 -4.68
C SER A 139 11.14 -9.92 -5.94
N PRO A 140 10.49 -11.02 -6.35
CA PRO A 140 9.52 -11.01 -7.44
C PRO A 140 8.43 -9.96 -7.26
N TYR A 141 7.93 -9.76 -6.03
CA TYR A 141 6.99 -8.67 -5.72
C TYR A 141 7.53 -7.28 -6.09
N GLY A 142 8.76 -6.96 -5.66
CA GLY A 142 9.39 -5.69 -6.02
C GLY A 142 9.62 -5.54 -7.52
N ILE A 143 10.02 -6.63 -8.20
CA ILE A 143 10.17 -6.69 -9.66
C ILE A 143 8.84 -6.44 -10.34
N SER A 144 7.76 -7.08 -9.91
CA SER A 144 6.41 -6.89 -10.47
C SER A 144 5.93 -5.45 -10.33
N LYS A 145 6.13 -4.83 -9.16
CA LYS A 145 5.78 -3.43 -8.94
C LYS A 145 6.56 -2.49 -9.86
N LEU A 146 7.88 -2.69 -9.97
CA LEU A 146 8.72 -1.90 -10.87
C LEU A 146 8.36 -2.13 -12.35
N ALA A 147 8.06 -3.35 -12.75
CA ALA A 147 7.62 -3.65 -14.12
C ALA A 147 6.34 -2.87 -14.47
N VAL A 148 5.35 -2.82 -13.56
CA VAL A 148 4.13 -2.03 -13.76
C VAL A 148 4.42 -0.53 -13.89
N GLU A 149 5.37 0.03 -13.14
CA GLU A 149 5.78 1.43 -13.32
C GLU A 149 6.31 1.69 -14.76
N LYS A 150 7.06 0.72 -15.33
CA LYS A 150 7.55 0.84 -16.71
C LYS A 150 6.42 0.68 -17.74
N TYR A 151 5.43 -0.18 -17.48
CA TYR A 151 4.21 -0.24 -18.31
C TYR A 151 3.43 1.06 -18.26
N LEU A 152 3.27 1.70 -17.10
CA LEU A 152 2.58 3.00 -16.98
C LEU A 152 3.28 4.08 -17.81
N TYR A 153 4.61 4.14 -17.77
CA TYR A 153 5.40 5.02 -18.64
C TYR A 153 5.11 4.75 -20.12
N PHE A 154 5.11 3.48 -20.54
CA PHE A 154 4.79 3.08 -21.91
C PHE A 154 3.37 3.51 -22.31
N TYR A 155 2.36 3.22 -21.48
CA TYR A 155 0.97 3.58 -21.76
C TYR A 155 0.74 5.10 -21.82
N ASN A 156 1.48 5.86 -21.07
CA ASN A 156 1.46 7.30 -21.16
C ASN A 156 2.08 7.81 -22.47
N SER A 157 3.25 7.29 -22.83
CA SER A 157 3.94 7.66 -24.08
C SER A 157 3.08 7.39 -25.31
N GLU A 158 2.57 6.16 -25.42
CA GLU A 158 1.86 5.68 -26.63
C GLU A 158 0.37 6.05 -26.65
N HIS A 159 -0.30 6.01 -25.50
CA HIS A 159 -1.76 6.13 -25.43
C HIS A 159 -2.24 7.37 -24.67
N LYS A 160 -1.32 8.20 -24.18
CA LYS A 160 -1.63 9.43 -23.41
C LYS A 160 -2.45 9.16 -22.15
N LEU A 161 -2.38 7.93 -21.59
CA LEU A 161 -2.98 7.59 -20.30
C LEU A 161 -2.13 8.25 -19.20
N ASN A 162 -2.67 9.26 -18.54
CA ASN A 162 -1.97 9.90 -17.42
C ASN A 162 -1.84 8.94 -16.24
N TYR A 163 -0.75 9.07 -15.47
CA TYR A 163 -0.56 8.24 -14.29
C TYR A 163 -0.07 9.03 -13.08
N THR A 164 -0.33 8.51 -11.90
CA THR A 164 0.36 8.88 -10.66
C THR A 164 0.82 7.60 -9.98
N ILE A 165 2.12 7.45 -9.80
CA ILE A 165 2.70 6.32 -9.06
C ILE A 165 3.07 6.79 -7.67
N LEU A 166 2.56 6.10 -6.64
CA LEU A 166 2.86 6.37 -5.25
C LEU A 166 3.67 5.19 -4.68
N ARG A 167 4.96 5.42 -4.42
CA ARG A 167 5.86 4.44 -3.81
C ARG A 167 5.73 4.55 -2.30
N TYR A 168 4.96 3.67 -1.70
CA TYR A 168 4.72 3.65 -0.26
C TYR A 168 5.92 3.09 0.51
N ALA A 169 6.27 3.74 1.63
CA ALA A 169 7.07 3.14 2.69
C ALA A 169 6.25 2.07 3.46
N ASN A 170 6.54 1.79 4.70
CA ASN A 170 5.78 0.83 5.50
C ASN A 170 4.51 1.47 6.08
N ILE A 171 3.38 1.20 5.44
CA ILE A 171 2.11 1.77 5.85
C ILE A 171 1.51 0.99 7.01
N TYR A 172 0.99 1.70 8.02
CA TYR A 172 0.32 1.13 9.17
C TYR A 172 -0.94 1.92 9.53
N GLY A 173 -1.85 1.29 10.27
CA GLY A 173 -3.07 1.97 10.73
C GLY A 173 -4.29 1.05 10.88
N PRO A 174 -5.46 1.65 11.16
CA PRO A 174 -6.76 0.96 11.19
C PRO A 174 -7.04 0.13 9.95
N ARG A 175 -7.76 -0.98 10.08
CA ARG A 175 -8.10 -1.96 9.02
C ARG A 175 -6.92 -2.78 8.48
N GLN A 176 -5.68 -2.59 8.99
CA GLN A 176 -4.56 -3.44 8.59
C GLN A 176 -4.83 -4.88 9.03
N ASN A 177 -4.64 -5.84 8.11
CA ASN A 177 -4.84 -7.26 8.40
C ASN A 177 -3.71 -7.76 9.32
N PRO A 178 -4.00 -8.27 10.53
CA PRO A 178 -2.98 -8.80 11.44
C PRO A 178 -2.52 -10.23 11.09
N PHE A 179 -3.13 -10.86 10.09
CA PHE A 179 -2.83 -12.23 9.67
C PHE A 179 -2.04 -12.26 8.37
N GLY A 180 -1.12 -13.20 8.24
CA GLY A 180 -0.25 -13.32 7.07
C GLY A 180 1.01 -12.46 7.15
N GLU A 181 1.54 -12.01 6.03
CA GLU A 181 2.68 -11.07 5.95
C GLU A 181 2.22 -9.63 6.26
N ALA A 182 1.46 -9.50 7.34
CA ALA A 182 0.95 -8.23 7.80
C ALA A 182 2.08 -7.36 8.34
N GLY A 183 1.86 -6.07 8.31
CA GLY A 183 2.78 -5.15 8.95
C GLY A 183 2.94 -5.46 10.43
N VAL A 184 4.17 -5.38 10.90
CA VAL A 184 4.57 -5.65 12.28
C VAL A 184 3.71 -4.91 13.32
N VAL A 185 3.23 -3.69 12.99
CA VAL A 185 2.34 -2.88 13.84
C VAL A 185 1.03 -3.62 14.15
N ALA A 186 0.36 -4.16 13.14
CA ALA A 186 -0.89 -4.90 13.33
C ALA A 186 -0.68 -6.19 14.12
N ILE A 187 0.42 -6.93 13.83
CA ILE A 187 0.78 -8.15 14.53
C ILE A 187 1.05 -7.88 16.01
N PHE A 188 1.88 -6.91 16.33
CA PHE A 188 2.24 -6.58 17.71
C PHE A 188 1.02 -6.05 18.48
N SER A 189 0.26 -5.12 17.88
CA SER A 189 -0.95 -4.58 18.50
C SER A 189 -1.94 -5.68 18.87
N THR A 190 -2.24 -6.58 17.92
CA THR A 190 -3.23 -7.65 18.15
C THR A 190 -2.76 -8.65 19.21
N LYS A 191 -1.49 -9.10 19.15
CA LYS A 191 -0.93 -10.05 20.13
C LYS A 191 -0.89 -9.44 21.52
N LEU A 192 -0.37 -8.22 21.66
CA LEU A 192 -0.27 -7.58 22.96
C LEU A 192 -1.64 -7.29 23.58
N LEU A 193 -2.64 -6.89 22.79
CA LEU A 193 -4.02 -6.73 23.27
C LEU A 193 -4.66 -8.04 23.73
N LYS A 194 -4.29 -9.18 23.11
CA LYS A 194 -4.72 -10.53 23.54
C LYS A 194 -3.91 -11.09 24.71
N GLY A 195 -2.91 -10.36 25.21
CA GLY A 195 -1.98 -10.86 26.25
C GLY A 195 -0.98 -11.89 25.74
N GLU A 196 -0.91 -12.10 24.43
CA GLU A 196 0.04 -12.99 23.78
C GLU A 196 1.43 -12.36 23.68
N GLN A 197 2.47 -13.19 23.52
CA GLN A 197 3.84 -12.74 23.36
C GLN A 197 4.19 -12.58 21.89
N PRO A 198 4.44 -11.34 21.38
CA PRO A 198 5.04 -11.15 20.07
C PRO A 198 6.49 -11.66 20.04
N ILE A 199 6.93 -12.11 18.87
CA ILE A 199 8.33 -12.51 18.63
C ILE A 199 8.95 -11.53 17.64
N ILE A 200 10.06 -10.94 18.00
CA ILE A 200 10.88 -10.06 17.18
C ILE A 200 11.84 -10.94 16.37
N ASN A 201 11.84 -10.83 15.06
CA ASN A 201 12.77 -11.56 14.21
C ASN A 201 14.19 -11.03 14.37
N GLY A 202 15.17 -11.93 14.56
CA GLY A 202 16.57 -11.57 14.74
C GLY A 202 16.79 -10.68 15.97
N HIS A 203 17.67 -9.69 15.86
CA HIS A 203 18.00 -8.76 16.95
C HIS A 203 17.14 -7.49 16.99
N GLY A 204 16.16 -7.36 16.07
CA GLY A 204 15.19 -6.25 16.05
C GLY A 204 15.76 -4.88 15.64
N LYS A 205 17.01 -4.82 15.14
CA LYS A 205 17.67 -3.57 14.73
C LYS A 205 17.43 -3.18 13.27
N GLN A 206 16.71 -4.02 12.53
CA GLN A 206 16.27 -3.65 11.19
C GLN A 206 15.31 -2.46 11.27
N THR A 207 15.54 -1.45 10.44
CA THR A 207 14.75 -0.21 10.45
C THR A 207 13.79 -0.11 9.28
N ARG A 208 12.66 0.52 9.52
CA ARG A 208 11.67 0.87 8.49
C ARG A 208 11.17 2.29 8.70
N ASP A 209 10.69 2.86 7.62
CA ASP A 209 9.97 4.12 7.60
C ASP A 209 8.47 3.84 7.71
N TYR A 210 7.85 4.24 8.81
CA TYR A 210 6.43 3.97 9.10
C TYR A 210 5.58 5.18 8.81
N VAL A 211 4.63 5.04 7.86
CA VAL A 211 3.68 6.09 7.48
C VAL A 211 2.27 5.70 7.90
N PHE A 212 1.58 6.60 8.60
CA PHE A 212 0.19 6.38 8.97
C PHE A 212 -0.74 6.41 7.75
N VAL A 213 -1.68 5.49 7.68
CA VAL A 213 -2.58 5.33 6.52
C VAL A 213 -3.37 6.59 6.19
N GLY A 214 -3.75 7.40 7.20
CA GLY A 214 -4.45 8.67 6.97
C GLY A 214 -3.63 9.67 6.15
N ASP A 215 -2.30 9.68 6.28
CA ASP A 215 -1.44 10.52 5.46
C ASP A 215 -1.31 9.98 4.03
N VAL A 216 -1.34 8.65 3.84
CA VAL A 216 -1.40 8.01 2.52
C VAL A 216 -2.70 8.37 1.79
N VAL A 217 -3.82 8.39 2.49
CA VAL A 217 -5.12 8.82 1.95
C VAL A 217 -5.03 10.25 1.41
N LYS A 218 -4.46 11.18 2.19
CA LYS A 218 -4.23 12.57 1.74
C LYS A 218 -3.37 12.65 0.48
N ALA A 219 -2.29 11.87 0.42
CA ALA A 219 -1.42 11.80 -0.76
C ALA A 219 -2.19 11.28 -2.01
N ASN A 220 -3.11 10.34 -1.84
CA ASN A 220 -3.96 9.86 -2.94
C ASN A 220 -4.94 10.94 -3.42
N LEU A 221 -5.54 11.72 -2.52
CA LEU A 221 -6.40 12.84 -2.90
C LEU A 221 -5.64 13.89 -3.73
N LEU A 222 -4.40 14.21 -3.35
CA LEU A 222 -3.55 15.10 -4.14
C LEU A 222 -3.19 14.49 -5.49
N GLY A 223 -2.77 13.22 -5.50
CA GLY A 223 -2.44 12.49 -6.72
C GLY A 223 -3.62 12.38 -7.69
N LEU A 224 -4.86 12.34 -7.20
CA LEU A 224 -6.06 12.32 -8.03
C LEU A 224 -6.17 13.58 -8.89
N ASN A 225 -5.79 14.73 -8.34
CA ASN A 225 -5.88 16.04 -8.97
C ASN A 225 -4.59 16.45 -9.72
N ASP A 226 -3.52 15.66 -9.64
CA ASP A 226 -2.29 15.94 -10.38
C ASP A 226 -2.48 15.69 -11.87
N GLU A 227 -2.33 16.70 -12.70
CA GLU A 227 -2.44 16.55 -14.15
C GLU A 227 -1.17 15.96 -14.80
N ALA A 228 -0.04 15.99 -14.10
CA ALA A 228 1.20 15.42 -14.60
C ALA A 228 1.25 13.89 -14.38
N SER A 229 1.96 13.21 -15.29
CA SER A 229 2.32 11.79 -15.10
C SER A 229 3.66 11.71 -14.38
N ASP A 230 3.64 11.27 -13.12
CA ASP A 230 4.84 11.28 -12.29
C ASP A 230 4.84 10.19 -11.21
N VAL A 231 6.00 10.02 -10.55
CA VAL A 231 6.27 9.09 -9.46
C VAL A 231 6.59 9.87 -8.19
N TYR A 232 5.99 9.51 -7.08
CA TYR A 232 6.22 10.15 -5.78
C TYR A 232 6.45 9.10 -4.69
N ASN A 233 7.46 9.32 -3.86
CA ASN A 233 7.66 8.61 -2.63
C ASN A 233 6.68 9.10 -1.55
N ILE A 234 6.15 8.17 -0.76
CA ILE A 234 5.29 8.43 0.39
C ILE A 234 5.98 7.85 1.62
N GLY A 235 6.82 8.65 2.24
CA GLY A 235 7.66 8.30 3.39
C GLY A 235 7.76 9.46 4.37
N THR A 236 8.22 9.17 5.59
CA THR A 236 8.50 10.17 6.62
C THR A 236 9.96 10.64 6.59
N GLY A 237 10.85 9.87 5.97
CA GLY A 237 12.30 10.06 6.06
C GLY A 237 12.88 9.66 7.41
N ILE A 238 12.09 9.01 8.28
CA ILE A 238 12.49 8.66 9.65
C ILE A 238 12.55 7.14 9.80
N GLU A 239 13.68 6.66 10.28
CA GLU A 239 13.87 5.24 10.57
C GLU A 239 13.44 4.90 12.00
N THR A 240 12.69 3.81 12.14
CA THR A 240 12.34 3.22 13.44
C THR A 240 12.69 1.75 13.43
N ASP A 241 13.44 1.28 14.45
CA ASP A 241 13.76 -0.13 14.57
C ASP A 241 12.60 -0.93 15.20
N VAL A 242 12.60 -2.25 15.01
CA VAL A 242 11.51 -3.12 15.47
C VAL A 242 11.43 -3.19 16.99
N ASN A 243 12.55 -3.07 17.71
CA ASN A 243 12.55 -3.04 19.18
C ASN A 243 11.87 -1.76 19.69
N GLN A 244 12.22 -0.60 19.13
CA GLN A 244 11.56 0.67 19.46
C GLN A 244 10.04 0.56 19.20
N LEU A 245 9.65 0.01 18.06
CA LEU A 245 8.23 -0.19 17.73
C LEU A 245 7.53 -1.11 18.73
N PHE A 246 8.18 -2.21 19.15
CA PHE A 246 7.66 -3.10 20.18
C PHE A 246 7.41 -2.35 21.48
N HIS A 247 8.37 -1.55 21.96
CA HIS A 247 8.23 -0.78 23.20
C HIS A 247 7.08 0.22 23.12
N TYR A 248 6.97 0.99 22.04
CA TYR A 248 5.84 1.93 21.87
C TYR A 248 4.49 1.21 21.96
N ILE A 249 4.31 0.09 21.25
CA ILE A 249 3.03 -0.63 21.26
C ILE A 249 2.78 -1.31 22.62
N ASN A 250 3.82 -1.86 23.26
CA ASN A 250 3.73 -2.46 24.59
C ASN A 250 3.29 -1.43 25.65
N ASP A 251 3.82 -0.22 25.59
CA ASP A 251 3.45 0.87 26.49
C ASP A 251 2.01 1.34 26.24
N ILE A 252 1.59 1.49 24.99
CA ILE A 252 0.23 1.89 24.62
C ILE A 252 -0.79 0.83 25.08
N THR A 253 -0.49 -0.47 24.88
CA THR A 253 -1.38 -1.57 25.27
C THR A 253 -1.33 -1.89 26.75
N LYS A 254 -0.33 -1.41 27.48
CA LYS A 254 -0.03 -1.72 28.89
C LYS A 254 0.12 -3.24 29.13
N ALA A 255 0.61 -3.98 28.13
CA ALA A 255 0.72 -5.42 28.18
C ALA A 255 1.86 -5.91 29.08
N ASN A 256 2.84 -5.02 29.39
CA ASN A 256 4.00 -5.29 30.26
C ASN A 256 4.77 -6.57 29.85
N LYS A 257 4.97 -6.77 28.55
CA LYS A 257 5.75 -7.90 28.02
C LYS A 257 7.20 -7.52 27.84
N GLU A 258 8.10 -8.47 28.05
CA GLU A 258 9.51 -8.35 27.70
C GLU A 258 9.74 -8.65 26.23
N GLU A 259 10.85 -8.15 25.67
CA GLU A 259 11.27 -8.51 24.30
C GLU A 259 11.56 -10.02 24.24
N LYS A 260 11.01 -10.68 23.21
CA LYS A 260 11.38 -12.04 22.84
C LYS A 260 11.83 -12.09 21.39
N HIS A 261 13.04 -12.58 21.19
CA HIS A 261 13.67 -12.66 19.89
C HIS A 261 13.59 -14.10 19.33
N GLY A 262 13.36 -14.20 18.02
CA GLY A 262 13.36 -15.42 17.25
C GLY A 262 14.48 -15.43 16.19
N PRO A 263 14.52 -16.43 15.32
CA PRO A 263 15.48 -16.47 14.21
C PRO A 263 15.33 -15.27 13.29
N THR A 264 16.44 -14.84 12.69
CA THR A 264 16.43 -13.81 11.63
C THR A 264 15.66 -14.32 10.41
N ALA A 265 14.79 -13.48 9.84
CA ALA A 265 14.10 -13.81 8.60
C ALA A 265 15.10 -13.76 7.42
N ALA A 266 15.12 -14.82 6.61
CA ALA A 266 16.00 -14.86 5.44
C ALA A 266 15.59 -13.80 4.42
N GLY A 267 16.58 -13.06 3.89
CA GLY A 267 16.36 -12.02 2.88
C GLY A 267 15.73 -10.73 3.40
N GLU A 268 15.65 -10.54 4.71
CA GLU A 268 15.13 -9.31 5.31
C GLU A 268 16.11 -8.16 5.09
N GLN A 269 15.64 -7.09 4.45
CA GLN A 269 16.40 -5.84 4.27
C GLN A 269 16.70 -5.21 5.62
N LEU A 270 17.94 -4.74 5.82
CA LEU A 270 18.34 -4.14 7.10
C LEU A 270 17.78 -2.73 7.29
N ARG A 271 17.81 -1.89 6.25
CA ARG A 271 17.35 -0.51 6.31
C ARG A 271 16.45 -0.18 5.13
N SER A 272 15.36 0.54 5.38
CA SER A 272 14.50 1.05 4.34
C SER A 272 13.84 2.34 4.79
N VAL A 273 14.22 3.45 4.16
CA VAL A 273 13.71 4.80 4.43
C VAL A 273 13.68 5.62 3.15
N ILE A 274 12.60 6.37 2.91
CA ILE A 274 12.41 7.17 1.70
C ILE A 274 11.98 8.59 2.04
N THR A 275 12.41 9.59 1.26
CA THR A 275 11.97 10.97 1.42
C THR A 275 10.77 11.28 0.52
N SER A 276 9.88 12.15 0.99
CA SER A 276 8.74 12.70 0.23
C SER A 276 9.00 14.12 -0.28
N ASP A 277 10.24 14.56 -0.35
CA ASP A 277 10.61 15.94 -0.72
C ASP A 277 10.03 16.35 -2.07
N LYS A 278 9.94 15.43 -3.02
CA LYS A 278 9.36 15.70 -4.34
C LYS A 278 7.88 16.07 -4.23
N LEU A 279 7.11 15.31 -3.45
CA LEU A 279 5.69 15.58 -3.23
C LEU A 279 5.49 16.86 -2.42
N PHE A 280 6.36 17.09 -1.42
CA PHE A 280 6.35 18.33 -0.65
C PHE A 280 6.60 19.55 -1.52
N ASN A 281 7.62 19.52 -2.36
CA ASN A 281 7.95 20.64 -3.25
C ASN A 281 6.86 20.96 -4.26
N LYS A 282 6.07 19.95 -4.67
CA LYS A 282 4.99 20.12 -5.65
C LYS A 282 3.66 20.56 -5.03
N PHE A 283 3.29 19.95 -3.90
CA PHE A 283 1.95 20.12 -3.31
C PHE A 283 1.96 20.58 -1.85
N GLY A 284 3.13 20.81 -1.24
CA GLY A 284 3.24 21.12 0.18
C GLY A 284 2.89 19.95 1.10
N TRP A 285 2.81 18.72 0.58
CA TRP A 285 2.43 17.56 1.35
C TRP A 285 3.62 16.91 2.04
N GLN A 286 3.44 16.62 3.31
CA GLN A 286 4.31 15.76 4.11
C GLN A 286 3.47 14.95 5.09
N PRO A 287 3.95 13.78 5.56
CA PRO A 287 3.29 13.06 6.63
C PRO A 287 3.13 13.95 7.86
N SER A 288 1.91 14.08 8.36
CA SER A 288 1.58 14.97 9.48
C SER A 288 1.34 14.21 10.79
N THR A 289 1.10 12.90 10.71
CA THR A 289 0.81 12.05 11.86
C THR A 289 2.11 11.55 12.49
N LYS A 290 2.36 11.95 13.75
CA LYS A 290 3.48 11.41 14.52
C LYS A 290 3.31 9.91 14.75
N LEU A 291 4.42 9.16 14.82
CA LEU A 291 4.38 7.70 15.01
C LEU A 291 3.56 7.31 16.25
N ASP A 292 3.77 7.95 17.38
CA ASP A 292 3.06 7.67 18.64
C ASP A 292 1.54 7.86 18.49
N ASP A 293 1.10 8.94 17.85
CA ASP A 293 -0.33 9.23 17.65
C ASP A 293 -0.98 8.22 16.71
N GLY A 294 -0.30 7.88 15.61
CA GLY A 294 -0.77 6.85 14.68
C GLY A 294 -0.82 5.45 15.30
N LEU A 295 0.15 5.11 16.16
CA LEU A 295 0.15 3.84 16.89
C LEU A 295 -1.00 3.76 17.89
N LYS A 296 -1.27 4.84 18.64
CA LYS A 296 -2.43 4.93 19.54
C LYS A 296 -3.75 4.70 18.79
N ALA A 297 -3.96 5.40 17.67
CA ALA A 297 -5.15 5.23 16.83
C ALA A 297 -5.29 3.79 16.30
N THR A 298 -4.16 3.18 15.93
CA THR A 298 -4.12 1.79 15.42
C THR A 298 -4.46 0.78 16.52
N VAL A 299 -3.85 0.91 17.70
CA VAL A 299 -4.13 0.04 18.85
C VAL A 299 -5.59 0.19 19.30
N GLU A 300 -6.11 1.42 19.35
CA GLU A 300 -7.50 1.67 19.70
C GLU A 300 -8.47 1.00 18.72
N TYR A 301 -8.20 1.10 17.40
CA TYR A 301 -8.98 0.37 16.40
C TYR A 301 -9.00 -1.13 16.67
N PHE A 302 -7.85 -1.75 16.91
CA PHE A 302 -7.78 -3.19 17.18
C PHE A 302 -8.46 -3.57 18.49
N LYS A 303 -8.42 -2.72 19.51
CA LYS A 303 -9.11 -2.96 20.78
C LYS A 303 -10.62 -3.18 20.61
N TYR A 304 -11.25 -2.47 19.67
CA TYR A 304 -12.69 -2.59 19.39
C TYR A 304 -13.01 -3.55 18.23
N ASN A 305 -12.02 -3.99 17.48
CA ASN A 305 -12.19 -4.81 16.27
C ASN A 305 -11.36 -6.10 16.31
N LEU A 306 -10.94 -6.54 17.50
CA LEU A 306 -10.29 -7.83 17.67
C LEU A 306 -11.26 -8.95 17.24
N VAL A 307 -10.84 -9.73 16.26
CA VAL A 307 -11.51 -10.95 15.78
C VAL A 307 -10.82 -12.16 16.39
#